data_14f4033d772867eb3d7c2b533aaad8bd
#
_entry.id   14f4033d772867eb3d7c2b533aaad8bd
#
_cell.length_a   1.000
_cell.length_b   1.000
_cell.length_c   1.000
_cell.angle_alpha   90.00
_cell.angle_beta   90.00
_cell.angle_gamma   90.00
#
_symmetry.space_group_name_H-M   'P 1'
#
loop_
_entity.id
_entity.type
_entity.pdbx_description
1 polymer ?
#
loop_
_entity_poly.entity_id
_entity_poly.type
_entity_poly.pdbx_seq_one_letter_code
_entity_poly.pdbx_strand_id
1 'polypeptide(L)' 'MNYKRLFNSQERYIGKRQGWRIFLDKEAKYYALNKNDKSPAFSYRSDLNRWIANRDKQLRDQQTYNQAELF' A
#
# COMPACT_ATOMS: atom_id res chain seq x y z
N MET A 1 10.76 -23.04 14.29
CA MET A 1 11.19 -23.20 12.92
C MET A 1 10.08 -23.13 11.96
N ASN A 2 9.05 -23.84 12.20
CA ASN A 2 7.96 -23.88 11.24
C ASN A 2 7.24 -22.55 11.09
N TYR A 3 7.21 -21.78 12.14
CA TYR A 3 6.52 -20.51 12.05
C TYR A 3 7.18 -19.57 11.08
N LYS A 4 8.44 -19.72 10.83
CA LYS A 4 9.09 -18.89 9.85
C LYS A 4 8.50 -19.12 8.48
N ARG A 5 8.29 -20.36 8.15
CA ARG A 5 7.72 -20.67 6.86
C ARG A 5 6.31 -20.16 6.75
N LEU A 6 5.58 -20.22 7.84
CA LEU A 6 4.21 -19.75 7.81
C LEU A 6 4.12 -18.27 7.51
N PHE A 7 5.08 -17.52 7.99
CA PHE A 7 5.02 -16.08 7.78
C PHE A 7 5.70 -15.63 6.52
N ASN A 8 6.82 -16.26 6.20
CA ASN A 8 7.70 -15.68 5.20
C ASN A 8 7.58 -16.33 3.84
N SER A 9 7.06 -17.52 3.78
CA SER A 9 7.00 -18.22 2.51
C SER A 9 5.95 -17.62 1.60
N GLN A 10 5.03 -16.86 2.15
CA GLN A 10 3.91 -16.33 1.38
C GLN A 10 4.11 -14.90 0.98
N GLU A 11 4.67 -14.12 1.87
CA GLU A 11 4.75 -12.68 1.66
C GLU A 11 6.08 -12.15 2.13
N ARG A 12 6.55 -11.13 1.43
CA ARG A 12 7.83 -10.53 1.74
C ARG A 12 7.70 -9.02 1.79
N TYR A 13 8.15 -8.45 2.87
CA TYR A 13 8.23 -7.01 2.97
C TYR A 13 9.40 -6.52 2.13
N ILE A 14 9.15 -5.62 1.21
CA ILE A 14 10.22 -5.17 0.31
C ILE A 14 10.52 -3.69 0.39
N GLY A 15 9.71 -2.92 1.09
CA GLY A 15 10.06 -1.52 1.24
C GLY A 15 8.88 -0.68 1.65
N LYS A 16 9.10 0.62 1.63
CA LYS A 16 8.14 1.58 2.08
C LYS A 16 8.11 2.74 1.11
N ARG A 17 6.94 3.29 0.87
CA ARG A 17 6.79 4.42 -0.03
C ARG A 17 5.65 5.30 0.45
N GLN A 18 5.97 6.54 0.74
CA GLN A 18 4.96 7.53 1.15
C GLN A 18 4.08 7.04 2.31
N GLY A 19 4.69 6.34 3.26
CA GLY A 19 3.96 5.84 4.41
C GLY A 19 3.28 4.51 4.20
N TRP A 20 3.36 3.96 3.00
CA TRP A 20 2.79 2.65 2.70
C TRP A 20 3.89 1.60 2.75
N ARG A 21 3.60 0.48 3.40
CA ARG A 21 4.53 -0.65 3.42
C ARG A 21 4.19 -1.55 2.24
N ILE A 22 5.20 -1.91 1.47
CA ILE A 22 5.01 -2.66 0.23
C ILE A 22 5.46 -4.10 0.42
N PHE A 23 4.62 -5.02 -0.03
CA PHE A 23 4.87 -6.44 0.11
C PHE A 23 4.77 -7.13 -1.24
N LEU A 24 5.48 -8.25 -1.33
CA LEU A 24 5.40 -9.12 -2.50
C LEU A 24 4.77 -10.42 -2.03
N ASP A 25 3.66 -10.81 -2.65
CA ASP A 25 2.97 -12.01 -2.20
C ASP A 25 3.51 -13.25 -2.92
N LYS A 26 2.96 -14.39 -2.59
CA LYS A 26 3.45 -15.65 -3.13
C LYS A 26 3.21 -15.80 -4.62
N GLU A 27 2.33 -14.99 -5.17
CA GLU A 27 2.04 -15.01 -6.60
C GLU A 27 2.83 -13.95 -7.36
N ALA A 28 3.84 -13.40 -6.71
CA ALA A 28 4.70 -12.39 -7.30
C ALA A 28 3.93 -11.11 -7.65
N LYS A 29 2.97 -10.77 -6.83
CA LYS A 29 2.22 -9.52 -7.00
C LYS A 29 2.53 -8.57 -5.86
N TYR A 30 2.50 -7.30 -6.16
CA TYR A 30 2.82 -6.27 -5.20
C TYR A 30 1.56 -5.64 -4.62
N TYR A 31 1.57 -5.42 -3.32
CA TYR A 31 0.48 -4.70 -2.68
C TYR A 31 1.05 -3.85 -1.56
N ALA A 32 0.27 -2.89 -1.11
CA ALA A 32 0.71 -1.96 -0.08
C ALA A 32 -0.28 -1.93 1.07
N LEU A 33 0.26 -1.75 2.27
CA LEU A 33 -0.55 -1.63 3.48
C LEU A 33 -0.26 -0.31 4.14
N ASN A 34 -1.31 0.31 4.59
CA ASN A 34 -1.25 1.51 5.39
C ASN A 34 -1.98 1.20 6.69
N LYS A 35 -1.97 2.16 7.59
CA LYS A 35 -2.60 2.02 8.88
C LYS A 35 -4.04 1.53 8.79
N ASN A 36 -4.80 2.12 7.88
CA ASN A 36 -6.22 1.83 7.75
C ASN A 36 -6.61 1.38 6.36
N ASP A 37 -5.66 1.05 5.52
CA ASP A 37 -5.99 0.83 4.13
C ASP A 37 -5.09 -0.23 3.53
N LYS A 38 -5.56 -0.84 2.45
CA LYS A 38 -4.81 -1.85 1.74
C LYS A 38 -5.07 -1.68 0.25
N SER A 39 -4.01 -1.78 -0.53
CA SER A 39 -4.14 -1.66 -1.98
C SER A 39 -4.52 -3.00 -2.59
N PRO A 40 -5.04 -2.98 -3.82
CA PRO A 40 -5.14 -4.21 -4.59
C PRO A 40 -3.76 -4.74 -4.91
N ALA A 41 -3.69 -5.99 -5.35
CA ALA A 41 -2.43 -6.59 -5.77
C ALA A 41 -2.19 -6.29 -7.23
N PHE A 42 -0.95 -5.93 -7.56
CA PHE A 42 -0.55 -5.56 -8.91
C PHE A 42 0.58 -6.44 -9.38
N SER A 43 0.57 -6.80 -10.64
CA SER A 43 1.65 -7.58 -11.22
C SER A 43 2.93 -6.76 -11.40
N TYR A 44 2.81 -5.45 -11.51
CA TYR A 44 3.95 -4.58 -11.75
C TYR A 44 4.08 -3.55 -10.65
N ARG A 45 5.32 -3.32 -10.22
CA ARG A 45 5.59 -2.35 -9.18
C ARG A 45 5.16 -0.95 -9.58
N SER A 46 5.31 -0.63 -10.85
CA SER A 46 4.94 0.69 -11.33
C SER A 46 3.45 0.97 -11.18
N ASP A 47 2.63 -0.06 -11.37
CA ASP A 47 1.19 0.10 -11.20
C ASP A 47 0.85 0.37 -9.74
N LEU A 48 1.51 -0.32 -8.83
CA LEU A 48 1.30 -0.08 -7.41
C LEU A 48 1.74 1.32 -7.03
N ASN A 49 2.88 1.76 -7.54
CA ASN A 49 3.37 3.11 -7.24
C ASN A 49 2.38 4.16 -7.69
N ARG A 50 1.79 3.97 -8.86
CA ARG A 50 0.79 4.90 -9.37
C ARG A 50 -0.45 4.90 -8.47
N TRP A 51 -0.85 3.72 -8.04
CA TRP A 51 -2.01 3.61 -7.15
C TRP A 51 -1.76 4.36 -5.84
N ILE A 52 -0.58 4.19 -5.28
CA ILE A 52 -0.23 4.87 -4.03
C ILE A 52 -0.27 6.38 -4.21
N ALA A 53 0.29 6.87 -5.31
CA ALA A 53 0.31 8.30 -5.56
C ALA A 53 -1.11 8.85 -5.69
N ASN A 54 -1.96 8.14 -6.40
CA ASN A 54 -3.35 8.56 -6.56
C ASN A 54 -4.11 8.53 -5.25
N ARG A 55 -3.88 7.48 -4.47
CA ARG A 55 -4.57 7.36 -3.19
C ARG A 55 -4.17 8.47 -2.24
N ASP A 56 -2.89 8.75 -2.19
CA ASP A 56 -2.37 9.80 -1.35
C ASP A 56 -2.95 11.15 -1.74
N LYS A 57 -3.06 11.40 -3.03
CA LYS A 57 -3.63 12.63 -3.52
C LYS A 57 -5.10 12.74 -3.14
N GLN A 58 -5.84 11.66 -3.26
CA GLN A 58 -7.24 11.65 -2.89
C GLN A 58 -7.44 11.99 -1.42
N LEU A 59 -6.60 11.44 -0.57
CA LEU A 59 -6.71 11.70 0.85
C LEU A 59 -6.41 13.16 1.17
N ARG A 60 -5.41 13.73 0.50
CA ARG A 60 -5.08 15.13 0.71
C ARG A 60 -6.19 16.04 0.19
N ASP A 61 -6.76 15.71 -0.94
CA ASP A 61 -7.84 16.51 -1.50
C ASP A 61 -9.04 16.49 -0.59
N GLN A 62 -9.33 15.35 0.00
CA GLN A 62 -10.44 15.26 0.94
C GLN A 62 -10.23 16.14 2.16
N GLN A 63 -9.01 16.15 2.67
CA GLN A 63 -8.70 16.97 3.82
C GLN A 63 -8.83 18.44 3.48
N THR A 64 -8.38 18.83 2.32
CA THR A 64 -8.47 20.21 1.89
C THR A 64 -9.93 20.62 1.74
N TYR A 65 -10.71 19.74 1.15
CA TYR A 65 -12.13 20.03 0.96
C TYR A 65 -12.84 20.20 2.29
N ASN A 66 -12.54 19.32 3.23
CA ASN A 66 -13.17 19.41 4.55
C ASN A 66 -12.81 20.70 5.26
N GLN A 67 -11.58 21.12 5.13
CA GLN A 67 -11.15 22.37 5.72
C GLN A 67 -11.88 23.55 5.11
N ALA A 68 -12.06 23.50 3.81
CA ALA A 68 -12.79 24.58 3.13
C ALA A 68 -14.22 24.68 3.62
N GLU A 69 -14.83 23.58 3.93
CA GLU A 69 -16.20 23.59 4.39
C GLU A 69 -16.36 24.21 5.76
N LEU A 70 -15.31 24.19 6.53
CA LEU A 70 -15.38 24.76 7.87
C LEU A 70 -15.43 26.28 7.84
N PHE A 71 -15.11 26.87 6.75
CA PHE A 71 -15.17 28.31 6.60
C PHE A 71 -16.42 28.71 5.87
#